data_75a951d1e3964e0b2cc1847af7b1d6ba
#
_entry.id   75a951d1e3964e0b2cc1847af7b1d6ba
#
_cell.length_a   1.000
_cell.length_b   1.000
_cell.length_c   1.000
_cell.angle_alpha   90.00
_cell.angle_beta   90.00
_cell.angle_gamma   90.00
#
_symmetry.space_group_name_H-M   'P 1'
#
loop_
_entity.id
_entity.type
_entity.pdbx_description
1 polymer ?
#
loop_
_entity_poly.entity_id
_entity_poly.type
_entity_poly.pdbx_seq_one_letter_code
_entity_poly.pdbx_strand_id
1 'polypeptide(L)'
;MKKKNSGKKLNVLLTIKKIGINGEGIGYYKKKITFVKGALPDEVIVCEIIEETPKYIIGKLVKVKESSPYRVEVKKEYAESGAYGLAHVSYEKQLEYKRNILLDAFDKYYKLPKPDKLVLKTLASPMIEHYRNKNQFPLAVRNGRVIAGLYKEGSNDLVEINEDVALHENGNKITNLAKKCLGKYKVEISTNKKTYGVKYISTRTSFYNGDVQLTFVANTDKIKNLDKVVNEIKREAIVKSIVLNVTNDNDHLVMGSENITLYGSDYIVEKIGDTKYELSAKSFFQLNPGATKKLYDKVVEFADLRETNIVLDAFCGVGTIGQYVSRKCHEVYGVDIVEDAIKDANNNVKLNNLTNCIYVAGDANKIVPRWKKKGINFDVAIVDPPRTGLGHLAKNLLDVDAKKIVYVSCNPSTLARDLKVLTRKYKIRRIQPIDMFPGTAAVEAVVELIKK
;
A
#
# COMPACT_ATOMS: atom_id res chain seq x y z
N MET A 1 -14.86 -16.51 25.56
CA MET A 1 -14.52 -15.77 26.80
C MET A 1 -13.07 -16.04 27.18
N LYS A 2 -12.14 -15.11 26.88
CA LYS A 2 -10.74 -15.21 27.34
C LYS A 2 -10.68 -14.71 28.77
N LYS A 3 -10.24 -15.55 29.71
CA LYS A 3 -9.98 -15.16 31.11
C LYS A 3 -8.97 -14.00 31.12
N LYS A 4 -9.38 -12.81 31.54
CA LYS A 4 -8.46 -11.75 31.97
C LYS A 4 -7.75 -12.25 33.23
N ASN A 5 -6.51 -12.69 33.10
CA ASN A 5 -5.65 -12.92 34.24
C ASN A 5 -5.33 -11.56 34.87
N SER A 6 -5.87 -11.28 36.02
CA SER A 6 -5.50 -10.17 36.92
C SER A 6 -4.20 -10.51 37.66
N GLY A 7 -3.19 -10.95 36.95
CA GLY A 7 -1.86 -11.22 37.50
C GLY A 7 -1.02 -9.95 37.53
N LYS A 8 -0.12 -9.81 38.53
CA LYS A 8 0.90 -8.77 38.65
C LYS A 8 1.52 -8.49 37.28
N LYS A 9 1.50 -7.23 36.83
CA LYS A 9 2.20 -6.77 35.62
C LYS A 9 3.67 -7.18 35.70
N LEU A 10 4.07 -8.10 34.85
CA LEU A 10 5.46 -8.58 34.85
C LEU A 10 6.30 -7.70 33.92
N ASN A 11 7.15 -6.89 34.53
CA ASN A 11 8.15 -6.11 33.80
C ASN A 11 9.47 -6.88 33.74
N VAL A 12 10.04 -6.99 32.54
CA VAL A 12 11.28 -7.69 32.29
C VAL A 12 12.26 -6.80 31.54
N LEU A 13 13.54 -7.00 31.77
CA LEU A 13 14.61 -6.40 30.99
C LEU A 13 14.84 -7.24 29.73
N LEU A 14 14.90 -6.59 28.57
CA LEU A 14 15.00 -7.26 27.28
C LEU A 14 15.94 -6.50 26.34
N THR A 15 16.87 -7.20 25.71
CA THR A 15 17.68 -6.67 24.61
C THR A 15 17.01 -7.00 23.28
N ILE A 16 16.80 -6.01 22.43
CA ILE A 16 16.22 -6.16 21.11
C ILE A 16 17.32 -6.54 20.11
N LYS A 17 17.05 -7.54 19.28
CA LYS A 17 18.05 -8.12 18.35
C LYS A 17 17.81 -7.76 16.90
N LYS A 18 16.54 -7.61 16.49
CA LYS A 18 16.16 -7.28 15.09
C LYS A 18 14.76 -6.69 14.99
N ILE A 19 14.41 -6.19 13.80
CA ILE A 19 13.07 -5.72 13.46
C ILE A 19 12.25 -6.87 12.83
N GLY A 20 11.00 -7.00 13.24
CA GLY A 20 10.02 -7.89 12.62
C GLY A 20 9.36 -7.30 11.38
N ILE A 21 8.58 -8.12 10.70
CA ILE A 21 7.93 -7.77 9.41
C ILE A 21 6.94 -6.60 9.52
N ASN A 22 6.38 -6.35 10.70
CA ASN A 22 5.47 -5.23 10.93
C ASN A 22 6.15 -4.03 11.62
N GLY A 23 7.47 -4.05 11.80
CA GLY A 23 8.25 -2.99 12.45
C GLY A 23 8.37 -3.14 13.96
N GLU A 24 7.91 -4.25 14.56
CA GLU A 24 8.13 -4.56 15.95
C GLU A 24 9.59 -4.95 16.23
N GLY A 25 10.15 -4.52 17.37
CA GLY A 25 11.43 -5.03 17.87
C GLY A 25 11.28 -6.47 18.33
N ILE A 26 12.26 -7.30 18.01
CA ILE A 26 12.30 -8.72 18.39
C ILE A 26 13.46 -8.95 19.36
N GLY A 27 13.13 -9.45 20.56
CA GLY A 27 14.07 -9.97 21.54
C GLY A 27 13.67 -11.37 22.01
N TYR A 28 14.36 -11.88 23.05
CA TYR A 28 14.08 -13.19 23.60
C TYR A 28 14.01 -13.13 25.12
N TYR A 29 12.87 -13.54 25.68
CA TYR A 29 12.67 -13.71 27.11
C TYR A 29 12.47 -15.21 27.41
N LYS A 30 13.29 -15.78 28.33
CA LYS A 30 13.27 -17.23 28.65
C LYS A 30 13.27 -18.11 27.39
N LYS A 31 14.11 -17.77 26.41
CA LYS A 31 14.25 -18.46 25.10
C LYS A 31 13.02 -18.33 24.19
N LYS A 32 11.96 -17.63 24.59
CA LYS A 32 10.79 -17.37 23.71
C LYS A 32 10.99 -16.05 22.96
N ILE A 33 10.65 -16.07 21.68
CA ILE A 33 10.61 -14.86 20.86
C ILE A 33 9.61 -13.87 21.45
N THR A 34 10.04 -12.62 21.63
CA THR A 34 9.24 -11.56 22.23
C THR A 34 9.17 -10.38 21.28
N PHE A 35 7.95 -10.02 20.90
CA PHE A 35 7.65 -8.89 20.01
C PHE A 35 7.30 -7.67 20.83
N VAL A 36 8.00 -6.55 20.60
CA VAL A 36 7.80 -5.29 21.32
C VAL A 36 7.74 -4.13 20.32
N LYS A 37 6.55 -3.55 20.15
CA LYS A 37 6.38 -2.38 19.28
C LYS A 37 7.09 -1.16 19.83
N GLY A 38 7.64 -0.34 18.91
CA GLY A 38 8.37 0.87 19.27
C GLY A 38 9.77 0.65 19.84
N ALA A 39 10.24 -0.60 19.93
CA ALA A 39 11.59 -0.95 20.35
C ALA A 39 12.50 -1.21 19.13
N LEU A 40 13.77 -0.83 19.23
CA LEU A 40 14.75 -0.93 18.14
C LEU A 40 15.86 -1.93 18.46
N PRO A 41 16.49 -2.53 17.44
CA PRO A 41 17.70 -3.31 17.61
C PRO A 41 18.78 -2.56 18.41
N ASP A 42 19.52 -3.32 19.17
CA ASP A 42 20.59 -2.86 20.08
C ASP A 42 20.11 -2.05 21.30
N GLU A 43 18.79 -1.88 21.47
CA GLU A 43 18.24 -1.29 22.69
C GLU A 43 18.13 -2.30 23.82
N VAL A 44 18.38 -1.82 25.05
CA VAL A 44 17.98 -2.47 26.29
C VAL A 44 16.73 -1.78 26.81
N ILE A 45 15.64 -2.52 26.95
CA ILE A 45 14.33 -1.98 27.31
C ILE A 45 13.73 -2.63 28.55
N VAL A 46 12.85 -1.92 29.23
CA VAL A 46 11.90 -2.48 30.17
C VAL A 46 10.61 -2.77 29.40
N CYS A 47 10.20 -4.04 29.41
CA CYS A 47 9.05 -4.56 28.68
C CYS A 47 8.02 -5.15 29.65
N GLU A 48 6.76 -4.72 29.60
CA GLU A 48 5.63 -5.34 30.28
C GLU A 48 5.10 -6.50 29.41
N ILE A 49 5.02 -7.71 29.98
CA ILE A 49 4.43 -8.87 29.30
C ILE A 49 2.92 -8.68 29.24
N ILE A 50 2.39 -8.58 28.01
CA ILE A 50 0.95 -8.42 27.76
C ILE A 50 0.27 -9.76 27.47
N GLU A 51 0.93 -10.58 26.63
CA GLU A 51 0.43 -11.89 26.25
C GLU A 51 1.59 -12.89 26.17
N GLU A 52 1.40 -14.06 26.72
CA GLU A 52 2.34 -15.16 26.55
C GLU A 52 1.62 -16.38 25.97
N THR A 53 2.15 -16.88 24.85
CA THR A 53 1.71 -18.10 24.20
C THR A 53 2.80 -19.19 24.29
N PRO A 54 2.52 -20.44 23.92
CA PRO A 54 3.56 -21.47 23.84
C PRO A 54 4.71 -21.09 22.88
N LYS A 55 4.45 -20.29 21.84
CA LYS A 55 5.39 -20.01 20.74
C LYS A 55 6.05 -18.63 20.82
N TYR A 56 5.37 -17.65 21.39
CA TYR A 56 5.85 -16.25 21.43
C TYR A 56 5.25 -15.46 22.60
N ILE A 57 5.84 -14.31 22.85
CA ILE A 57 5.39 -13.32 23.83
C ILE A 57 5.10 -12.00 23.08
N ILE A 58 4.03 -11.30 23.48
CA ILE A 58 3.79 -9.91 23.09
C ILE A 58 4.07 -9.05 24.31
N GLY A 59 4.98 -8.09 24.14
CA GLY A 59 5.36 -7.14 25.15
C GLY A 59 4.99 -5.69 24.80
N LYS A 60 4.78 -4.89 25.82
CA LYS A 60 4.59 -3.45 25.71
C LYS A 60 5.86 -2.75 26.17
N LEU A 61 6.39 -1.85 25.36
CA LEU A 61 7.50 -0.98 25.73
C LEU A 61 7.09 -0.07 26.89
N VAL A 62 7.79 -0.16 28.01
CA VAL A 62 7.59 0.70 29.18
C VAL A 62 8.63 1.81 29.21
N LYS A 63 9.91 1.44 29.01
CA LYS A 63 11.02 2.40 29.04
C LYS A 63 12.20 1.85 28.24
N VAL A 64 12.86 2.71 27.50
CA VAL A 64 14.18 2.46 26.92
C VAL A 64 15.23 2.79 27.98
N LYS A 65 16.10 1.85 28.31
CA LYS A 65 17.23 2.00 29.25
C LYS A 65 18.50 2.44 28.53
N GLU A 66 18.80 1.75 27.44
CA GLU A 66 19.90 2.05 26.54
C GLU A 66 19.31 2.24 25.15
N SER A 67 19.48 3.43 24.59
CA SER A 67 18.85 3.82 23.32
C SER A 67 19.76 3.47 22.15
N SER A 68 19.14 3.02 21.05
CA SER A 68 19.82 2.92 19.76
C SER A 68 20.24 4.31 19.27
N PRO A 69 21.44 4.48 18.68
CA PRO A 69 21.86 5.75 18.08
C PRO A 69 20.98 6.16 16.86
N TYR A 70 20.18 5.24 16.35
CA TYR A 70 19.29 5.48 15.23
C TYR A 70 17.87 5.86 15.63
N ARG A 71 17.59 5.97 16.95
CA ARG A 71 16.30 6.41 17.44
C ARG A 71 16.13 7.91 17.21
N VAL A 72 14.98 8.29 16.65
CA VAL A 72 14.56 9.68 16.47
C VAL A 72 13.23 9.93 17.19
N GLU A 73 12.95 11.19 17.51
CA GLU A 73 11.67 11.59 18.08
C GLU A 73 10.55 11.47 17.06
N VAL A 74 9.35 11.13 17.50
CA VAL A 74 8.16 11.00 16.69
C VAL A 74 6.97 11.70 17.37
N LYS A 75 6.14 12.36 16.59
CA LYS A 75 4.92 13.00 17.10
C LYS A 75 4.02 11.94 17.75
N LYS A 76 3.40 12.32 18.87
CA LYS A 76 2.59 11.42 19.71
C LYS A 76 1.45 10.75 18.93
N GLU A 77 0.76 11.48 18.08
CA GLU A 77 -0.36 10.98 17.26
C GLU A 77 0.08 9.85 16.32
N TYR A 78 1.30 9.88 15.82
CA TYR A 78 1.83 8.80 14.97
C TYR A 78 2.20 7.57 15.79
N ALA A 79 2.77 7.77 16.97
CA ALA A 79 3.06 6.67 17.88
C ALA A 79 1.78 5.95 18.35
N GLU A 80 0.70 6.72 18.61
CA GLU A 80 -0.58 6.18 19.08
C GLU A 80 -1.38 5.48 17.97
N SER A 81 -1.30 5.93 16.74
CA SER A 81 -2.01 5.32 15.60
C SER A 81 -1.45 3.97 15.17
N GLY A 82 -0.18 3.70 15.47
CA GLY A 82 0.52 2.50 15.00
C GLY A 82 0.72 2.42 13.48
N ALA A 83 0.33 3.46 12.74
CA ALA A 83 0.42 3.48 11.27
C ALA A 83 1.87 3.58 10.77
N TYR A 84 2.75 4.17 11.57
CA TYR A 84 4.13 4.47 11.21
C TYR A 84 5.12 3.67 12.06
N GLY A 85 5.15 2.35 11.87
CA GLY A 85 5.90 1.40 12.70
C GLY A 85 7.42 1.63 12.76
N LEU A 86 8.01 2.39 11.82
CA LEU A 86 9.43 2.77 11.80
C LEU A 86 9.68 4.29 11.86
N ALA A 87 8.67 5.12 12.15
CA ALA A 87 8.85 6.57 12.21
C ALA A 87 9.88 7.00 13.28
N HIS A 88 10.07 6.19 14.32
CA HIS A 88 11.05 6.41 15.40
C HIS A 88 12.48 5.96 15.06
N VAL A 89 12.76 5.69 13.77
CA VAL A 89 14.06 5.24 13.24
C VAL A 89 14.57 6.26 12.23
N SER A 90 15.86 6.58 12.23
CA SER A 90 16.48 7.41 11.19
C SER A 90 16.26 6.80 9.81
N TYR A 91 16.04 7.65 8.80
CA TYR A 91 15.62 7.17 7.49
C TYR A 91 16.60 6.20 6.83
N GLU A 92 17.89 6.47 6.93
CA GLU A 92 18.92 5.58 6.39
C GLU A 92 18.83 4.17 7.01
N LYS A 93 18.56 4.10 8.32
CA LYS A 93 18.43 2.82 9.01
C LYS A 93 17.12 2.11 8.68
N GLN A 94 16.04 2.85 8.35
CA GLN A 94 14.82 2.25 7.82
C GLN A 94 15.11 1.46 6.54
N LEU A 95 15.94 1.98 5.62
CA LEU A 95 16.28 1.29 4.36
C LEU A 95 17.02 -0.02 4.62
N GLU A 96 17.92 -0.04 5.60
CA GLU A 96 18.62 -1.26 6.03
C GLU A 96 17.64 -2.27 6.63
N TYR A 97 16.75 -1.83 7.53
CA TYR A 97 15.76 -2.71 8.15
C TYR A 97 14.81 -3.31 7.11
N LYS A 98 14.38 -2.56 6.11
CA LYS A 98 13.54 -3.07 5.02
C LYS A 98 14.24 -4.16 4.21
N ARG A 99 15.55 -4.00 3.93
CA ARG A 99 16.34 -5.06 3.32
C ARG A 99 16.40 -6.29 4.23
N ASN A 100 16.61 -6.12 5.51
CA ASN A 100 16.70 -7.21 6.48
C ASN A 100 15.37 -7.96 6.65
N ILE A 101 14.23 -7.25 6.65
CA ILE A 101 12.89 -7.87 6.63
C ILE A 101 12.73 -8.81 5.44
N LEU A 102 13.21 -8.40 4.27
CA LEU A 102 13.16 -9.23 3.07
C LEU A 102 14.09 -10.45 3.19
N LEU A 103 15.32 -10.27 3.70
CA LEU A 103 16.26 -11.36 3.95
C LEU A 103 15.72 -12.36 4.97
N ASP A 104 15.11 -11.90 6.05
CA ASP A 104 14.46 -12.75 7.07
C ASP A 104 13.32 -13.59 6.48
N ALA A 105 12.53 -13.02 5.59
CA ALA A 105 11.47 -13.73 4.90
C ALA A 105 12.04 -14.86 4.01
N PHE A 106 13.13 -14.59 3.30
CA PHE A 106 13.84 -15.60 2.52
C PHE A 106 14.44 -16.67 3.41
N ASP A 107 15.09 -16.31 4.50
CA ASP A 107 15.64 -17.31 5.42
C ASP A 107 14.57 -18.26 5.95
N LYS A 108 13.37 -17.75 6.21
CA LYS A 108 12.26 -18.50 6.76
C LYS A 108 11.53 -19.41 5.74
N TYR A 109 11.26 -18.90 4.53
CA TYR A 109 10.33 -19.55 3.59
C TYR A 109 10.99 -20.13 2.35
N TYR A 110 12.14 -19.59 1.94
CA TYR A 110 12.90 -20.06 0.79
C TYR A 110 14.38 -19.72 0.98
N LYS A 111 15.21 -20.71 1.27
CA LYS A 111 16.66 -20.53 1.45
C LYS A 111 17.30 -20.03 0.16
N LEU A 112 17.38 -18.70 0.03
CA LEU A 112 17.96 -18.05 -1.14
C LEU A 112 19.47 -18.30 -1.16
N PRO A 113 20.05 -18.84 -2.28
CA PRO A 113 21.48 -18.98 -2.39
C PRO A 113 22.15 -17.60 -2.50
N LYS A 114 23.18 -17.36 -1.69
CA LYS A 114 23.97 -16.11 -1.69
C LYS A 114 23.08 -14.84 -1.57
N PRO A 115 22.23 -14.75 -0.50
CA PRO A 115 21.23 -13.68 -0.37
C PRO A 115 21.83 -12.30 -0.46
N ASP A 116 23.02 -12.06 0.12
CA ASP A 116 23.69 -10.77 0.13
C ASP A 116 24.13 -10.27 -1.25
N LYS A 117 24.35 -11.20 -2.19
CA LYS A 117 24.68 -10.85 -3.59
C LYS A 117 23.43 -10.62 -4.44
N LEU A 118 22.33 -11.32 -4.13
CA LEU A 118 21.09 -11.24 -4.92
C LEU A 118 20.17 -10.12 -4.46
N VAL A 119 20.09 -9.86 -3.15
CA VAL A 119 19.26 -8.79 -2.59
C VAL A 119 20.08 -7.52 -2.51
N LEU A 120 19.76 -6.57 -3.39
CA LEU A 120 20.44 -5.29 -3.49
C LEU A 120 20.12 -4.38 -2.28
N LYS A 121 20.79 -3.24 -2.17
CA LYS A 121 20.44 -2.20 -1.19
C LYS A 121 19.06 -1.64 -1.51
N THR A 122 18.28 -1.31 -0.48
CA THR A 122 16.95 -0.72 -0.66
C THR A 122 17.07 0.64 -1.35
N LEU A 123 16.31 0.84 -2.43
CA LEU A 123 16.20 2.14 -3.07
C LEU A 123 15.36 3.08 -2.18
N ALA A 124 15.91 4.24 -1.89
CA ALA A 124 15.23 5.28 -1.12
C ALA A 124 14.05 5.88 -1.89
N SER A 125 12.99 6.24 -1.18
CA SER A 125 11.95 7.11 -1.69
C SER A 125 12.54 8.49 -2.04
N PRO A 126 12.06 9.16 -3.12
CA PRO A 126 12.51 10.52 -3.43
C PRO A 126 12.06 11.54 -2.37
N MET A 127 10.97 11.26 -1.68
CA MET A 127 10.43 12.06 -0.60
C MET A 127 10.16 11.16 0.59
N ILE A 128 10.48 11.63 1.80
CA ILE A 128 10.24 10.89 3.05
C ILE A 128 9.00 11.39 3.79
N GLU A 129 8.54 12.59 3.44
CA GLU A 129 7.32 13.24 3.89
C GLU A 129 6.50 13.68 2.68
N HIS A 130 5.20 13.91 2.86
CA HIS A 130 4.26 14.38 1.82
C HIS A 130 4.25 13.55 0.53
N TYR A 131 4.73 12.31 0.61
CA TYR A 131 4.87 11.42 -0.55
C TYR A 131 3.56 10.73 -0.97
N ARG A 132 2.56 10.71 -0.09
CA ARG A 132 1.32 9.94 -0.28
C ARG A 132 0.27 10.77 -0.99
N ASN A 133 -0.27 10.23 -2.07
CA ASN A 133 -1.27 10.92 -2.89
C ASN A 133 -2.72 10.71 -2.41
N LYS A 134 -3.00 9.75 -1.52
CA LYS A 134 -4.37 9.42 -1.08
C LYS A 134 -4.44 9.11 0.40
N ASN A 135 -5.45 9.62 1.09
CA ASN A 135 -5.86 9.19 2.42
C ASN A 135 -7.26 8.56 2.39
N GLN A 136 -7.63 7.96 3.51
CA GLN A 136 -9.00 7.53 3.84
C GLN A 136 -9.16 7.63 5.35
N PHE A 137 -9.69 8.75 5.82
CA PHE A 137 -9.84 9.01 7.24
C PHE A 137 -11.27 8.76 7.70
N PRO A 138 -11.49 7.84 8.66
CA PRO A 138 -12.75 7.74 9.38
C PRO A 138 -13.07 9.05 10.09
N LEU A 139 -14.35 9.33 10.24
CA LEU A 139 -14.88 10.48 10.93
C LEU A 139 -15.45 10.08 12.30
N ALA A 140 -15.37 11.00 13.24
CA ALA A 140 -16.08 10.89 14.52
C ALA A 140 -16.51 12.28 14.99
N VAL A 141 -17.38 12.32 15.99
CA VAL A 141 -17.74 13.54 16.71
C VAL A 141 -17.17 13.47 18.12
N ARG A 142 -16.35 14.46 18.49
CA ARG A 142 -15.77 14.58 19.83
C ARG A 142 -15.99 16.00 20.36
N ASN A 143 -16.65 16.12 21.52
CA ASN A 143 -16.98 17.43 22.13
C ASN A 143 -17.68 18.38 21.13
N GLY A 144 -18.65 17.86 20.38
CA GLY A 144 -19.41 18.64 19.37
C GLY A 144 -18.65 19.03 18.10
N ARG A 145 -17.38 18.62 17.94
CA ARG A 145 -16.58 18.87 16.74
C ARG A 145 -16.43 17.59 15.90
N VAL A 146 -16.46 17.77 14.58
CA VAL A 146 -16.08 16.69 13.65
C VAL A 146 -14.58 16.55 13.66
N ILE A 147 -14.11 15.32 13.89
CA ILE A 147 -12.70 14.95 13.82
C ILE A 147 -12.49 13.88 12.76
N ALA A 148 -11.30 13.85 12.15
CA ALA A 148 -10.85 12.84 11.20
C ALA A 148 -9.46 12.36 11.59
N GLY A 149 -9.11 11.13 11.27
CA GLY A 149 -7.77 10.62 11.57
C GLY A 149 -7.64 9.12 11.39
N LEU A 150 -6.86 8.48 12.25
CA LEU A 150 -6.56 7.05 12.20
C LEU A 150 -7.07 6.36 13.45
N TYR A 151 -7.42 5.09 13.32
CA TYR A 151 -7.78 4.31 14.53
C TYR A 151 -6.52 4.07 15.37
N LYS A 152 -6.71 4.21 16.69
CA LYS A 152 -5.72 3.76 17.67
C LYS A 152 -5.52 2.27 17.51
N GLU A 153 -4.29 1.83 17.55
CA GLU A 153 -3.94 0.45 17.36
C GLU A 153 -4.72 -0.49 18.32
N GLY A 154 -5.30 -1.56 17.75
CA GLY A 154 -6.07 -2.56 18.49
C GLY A 154 -7.39 -2.04 19.09
N SER A 155 -7.87 -0.86 18.67
CA SER A 155 -9.13 -0.29 19.12
C SER A 155 -9.91 0.39 17.98
N ASN A 156 -11.16 0.75 18.26
CA ASN A 156 -11.98 1.58 17.37
C ASN A 156 -11.96 3.07 17.78
N ASP A 157 -11.08 3.45 18.71
CA ASP A 157 -10.90 4.84 19.11
C ASP A 157 -10.13 5.59 18.03
N LEU A 158 -10.59 6.78 17.67
CA LEU A 158 -9.96 7.60 16.65
C LEU A 158 -8.90 8.51 17.26
N VAL A 159 -7.68 8.45 16.72
CA VAL A 159 -6.63 9.45 16.95
C VAL A 159 -6.82 10.54 15.91
N GLU A 160 -7.11 11.77 16.38
CA GLU A 160 -7.27 12.92 15.46
C GLU A 160 -5.94 13.25 14.81
N ILE A 161 -5.94 13.32 13.49
CA ILE A 161 -4.79 13.72 12.67
C ILE A 161 -5.16 15.03 11.97
N ASN A 162 -4.51 16.11 12.37
CA ASN A 162 -4.70 17.42 11.72
C ASN A 162 -3.76 17.60 10.54
N GLU A 163 -2.59 16.98 10.60
CA GLU A 163 -1.60 16.97 9.53
C GLU A 163 -0.98 15.58 9.44
N ASP A 164 -1.25 14.87 8.37
CA ASP A 164 -0.58 13.60 8.07
C ASP A 164 0.73 13.90 7.36
N VAL A 165 1.85 13.61 8.02
CA VAL A 165 3.19 13.87 7.49
C VAL A 165 3.47 13.15 6.17
N ALA A 166 2.81 12.03 5.92
CA ALA A 166 2.97 11.30 4.68
C ALA A 166 2.10 11.87 3.55
N LEU A 167 0.95 12.47 3.87
CA LEU A 167 -0.01 12.93 2.88
C LEU A 167 0.44 14.23 2.21
N HIS A 168 0.24 14.34 0.90
CA HIS A 168 0.46 15.57 0.13
C HIS A 168 -0.21 16.78 0.79
N GLU A 169 0.44 17.94 0.81
CA GLU A 169 -0.02 19.16 1.49
C GLU A 169 -1.43 19.58 1.05
N ASN A 170 -1.72 19.54 -0.25
CA ASN A 170 -3.05 19.83 -0.78
C ASN A 170 -4.10 18.85 -0.23
N GLY A 171 -3.75 17.58 -0.06
CA GLY A 171 -4.59 16.56 0.55
C GLY A 171 -4.90 16.89 2.00
N ASN A 172 -3.90 17.27 2.80
CA ASN A 172 -4.06 17.74 4.17
C ASN A 172 -4.96 18.99 4.24
N LYS A 173 -4.70 19.98 3.38
CA LYS A 173 -5.50 21.22 3.29
C LYS A 173 -6.98 20.92 3.06
N ILE A 174 -7.30 20.12 2.05
CA ILE A 174 -8.69 19.83 1.69
C ILE A 174 -9.37 18.89 2.70
N THR A 175 -8.64 17.93 3.28
CA THR A 175 -9.17 17.11 4.39
C THR A 175 -9.59 17.97 5.58
N ASN A 176 -8.76 18.95 5.99
CA ASN A 176 -9.07 19.85 7.10
C ASN A 176 -10.22 20.80 6.77
N LEU A 177 -10.28 21.33 5.54
CA LEU A 177 -11.38 22.15 5.09
C LEU A 177 -12.70 21.36 5.09
N ALA A 178 -12.71 20.15 4.57
CA ALA A 178 -13.88 19.27 4.55
C ALA A 178 -14.38 18.98 5.97
N LYS A 179 -13.47 18.61 6.88
CA LYS A 179 -13.76 18.41 8.31
C LYS A 179 -14.44 19.64 8.94
N LYS A 180 -13.87 20.84 8.70
CA LYS A 180 -14.41 22.11 9.19
C LYS A 180 -15.81 22.40 8.62
N CYS A 181 -16.00 22.21 7.31
CA CYS A 181 -17.29 22.47 6.64
C CYS A 181 -18.38 21.50 7.10
N LEU A 182 -18.07 20.21 7.27
CA LEU A 182 -19.01 19.22 7.82
C LEU A 182 -19.53 19.67 9.20
N GLY A 183 -18.66 20.15 10.08
CA GLY A 183 -19.03 20.69 11.39
C GLY A 183 -19.84 21.98 11.30
N LYS A 184 -19.40 22.94 10.48
CA LYS A 184 -20.05 24.25 10.25
C LYS A 184 -21.51 24.10 9.79
N TYR A 185 -21.74 23.22 8.82
CA TYR A 185 -23.07 22.99 8.24
C TYR A 185 -23.87 21.89 8.95
N LYS A 186 -23.34 21.37 10.08
CA LYS A 186 -24.00 20.34 10.90
C LYS A 186 -24.41 19.13 10.05
N VAL A 187 -23.53 18.67 9.18
CA VAL A 187 -23.74 17.46 8.41
C VAL A 187 -23.66 16.25 9.34
N GLU A 188 -24.57 15.30 9.19
CA GLU A 188 -24.57 14.10 10.03
C GLU A 188 -23.37 13.21 9.76
N ILE A 189 -22.70 12.82 10.83
CA ILE A 189 -21.56 11.89 10.82
C ILE A 189 -22.05 10.54 11.34
N SER A 190 -21.83 9.49 10.57
CA SER A 190 -22.11 8.13 10.99
C SER A 190 -21.18 7.72 12.13
N THR A 191 -21.76 7.09 13.13
CA THR A 191 -21.07 6.61 14.34
C THR A 191 -21.59 5.23 14.71
N ASN A 192 -20.96 4.54 15.65
CA ASN A 192 -21.46 3.27 16.19
C ASN A 192 -22.91 3.34 16.74
N LYS A 193 -23.40 4.56 17.08
CA LYS A 193 -24.75 4.81 17.60
C LYS A 193 -25.71 5.35 16.55
N LYS A 194 -25.19 6.00 15.52
CA LYS A 194 -25.94 6.57 14.39
C LYS A 194 -25.37 6.04 13.10
N THR A 195 -26.06 5.13 12.47
CA THR A 195 -25.61 4.50 11.22
C THR A 195 -25.80 5.39 9.99
N TYR A 196 -26.53 6.49 10.10
CA TYR A 196 -26.79 7.45 9.01
C TYR A 196 -25.72 8.55 8.97
N GLY A 197 -25.25 8.92 7.78
CA GLY A 197 -24.37 10.06 7.56
C GLY A 197 -23.02 9.72 6.91
N VAL A 198 -22.12 10.69 6.91
CA VAL A 198 -20.78 10.55 6.35
C VAL A 198 -19.88 9.75 7.31
N LYS A 199 -19.22 8.71 6.78
CA LYS A 199 -18.34 7.80 7.55
C LYS A 199 -16.86 8.14 7.41
N TYR A 200 -16.45 8.45 6.16
CA TYR A 200 -15.04 8.72 5.83
C TYR A 200 -14.92 9.93 4.93
N ILE A 201 -13.77 10.58 5.03
CA ILE A 201 -13.25 11.52 4.04
C ILE A 201 -12.06 10.86 3.37
N SER A 202 -12.02 10.89 2.05
CA SER A 202 -10.84 10.52 1.28
C SER A 202 -10.45 11.66 0.36
N THR A 203 -9.17 12.06 0.40
CA THR A 203 -8.61 12.96 -0.61
C THR A 203 -7.61 12.20 -1.46
N ARG A 204 -7.62 12.45 -2.76
CA ARG A 204 -6.58 12.04 -3.69
C ARG A 204 -6.01 13.29 -4.34
N THR A 205 -4.70 13.44 -4.27
CA THR A 205 -3.99 14.58 -4.87
C THR A 205 -3.09 14.09 -6.00
N SER A 206 -3.18 14.70 -7.15
CA SER A 206 -2.27 14.47 -8.26
C SER A 206 -0.91 15.14 -7.99
N PHE A 207 0.16 14.38 -8.10
CA PHE A 207 1.52 14.92 -8.05
C PHE A 207 1.93 15.60 -9.37
N TYR A 208 1.19 15.32 -10.44
CA TYR A 208 1.43 15.92 -11.75
C TYR A 208 1.07 17.41 -11.79
N ASN A 209 -0.08 17.79 -11.20
CA ASN A 209 -0.62 19.16 -11.33
C ASN A 209 -1.21 19.72 -10.02
N GLY A 210 -1.17 18.99 -8.92
CA GLY A 210 -1.68 19.42 -7.62
C GLY A 210 -3.21 19.34 -7.47
N ASP A 211 -3.94 18.85 -8.46
CA ASP A 211 -5.40 18.72 -8.43
C ASP A 211 -5.84 17.73 -7.34
N VAL A 212 -6.95 18.06 -6.67
CA VAL A 212 -7.51 17.24 -5.59
C VAL A 212 -8.90 16.72 -5.98
N GLN A 213 -9.08 15.42 -5.80
CA GLN A 213 -10.37 14.77 -5.72
C GLN A 213 -10.73 14.54 -4.25
N LEU A 214 -11.86 15.05 -3.82
CA LEU A 214 -12.44 14.82 -2.49
C LEU A 214 -13.57 13.80 -2.61
N THR A 215 -13.55 12.75 -1.81
CA THR A 215 -14.62 11.77 -1.73
C THR A 215 -15.19 11.73 -0.31
N PHE A 216 -16.49 11.96 -0.19
CA PHE A 216 -17.26 11.64 0.99
C PHE A 216 -17.79 10.22 0.87
N VAL A 217 -17.54 9.39 1.87
CA VAL A 217 -18.09 8.03 1.92
C VAL A 217 -19.23 8.02 2.94
N ALA A 218 -20.41 7.63 2.51
CA ALA A 218 -21.61 7.62 3.34
C ALA A 218 -22.44 6.36 3.09
N ASN A 219 -23.36 6.05 4.00
CA ASN A 219 -24.28 4.92 3.83
C ASN A 219 -25.63 5.31 3.21
N THR A 220 -25.71 6.47 2.62
CA THR A 220 -26.88 6.98 1.92
C THR A 220 -26.46 8.04 0.88
N ASP A 221 -27.26 8.18 -0.16
CA ASP A 221 -27.14 9.21 -1.20
C ASP A 221 -27.74 10.57 -0.75
N LYS A 222 -28.59 10.58 0.30
CA LYS A 222 -29.33 11.77 0.76
C LYS A 222 -28.73 12.31 2.06
N ILE A 223 -27.69 13.14 1.95
CA ILE A 223 -27.04 13.79 3.10
C ILE A 223 -27.49 15.24 3.20
N LYS A 224 -28.18 15.56 4.30
CA LYS A 224 -28.66 16.96 4.56
C LYS A 224 -27.47 17.92 4.67
N ASN A 225 -27.59 19.09 4.01
CA ASN A 225 -26.59 20.16 3.98
C ASN A 225 -25.23 19.81 3.31
N LEU A 226 -25.07 18.64 2.67
CA LEU A 226 -23.85 18.30 1.96
C LEU A 226 -23.62 19.26 0.76
N ASP A 227 -24.69 19.73 0.13
CA ASP A 227 -24.69 20.77 -0.92
C ASP A 227 -23.96 22.04 -0.48
N LYS A 228 -24.16 22.50 0.76
CA LYS A 228 -23.50 23.68 1.33
C LYS A 228 -21.99 23.43 1.52
N VAL A 229 -21.64 22.22 1.96
CA VAL A 229 -20.23 21.78 2.08
C VAL A 229 -19.56 21.80 0.72
N VAL A 230 -20.19 21.20 -0.30
CA VAL A 230 -19.70 21.17 -1.67
C VAL A 230 -19.53 22.58 -2.23
N ASN A 231 -20.53 23.47 -2.01
CA ASN A 231 -20.49 24.84 -2.49
C ASN A 231 -19.39 25.70 -1.84
N GLU A 232 -18.95 25.38 -0.63
CA GLU A 232 -17.80 26.03 -0.01
C GLU A 232 -16.48 25.48 -0.55
N ILE A 233 -16.34 24.14 -0.57
CA ILE A 233 -15.08 23.47 -0.94
C ILE A 233 -14.72 23.65 -2.42
N LYS A 234 -15.70 23.66 -3.33
CA LYS A 234 -15.45 23.87 -4.77
C LYS A 234 -14.82 25.22 -5.14
N ARG A 235 -14.79 26.18 -4.19
CA ARG A 235 -14.13 27.49 -4.37
C ARG A 235 -12.60 27.38 -4.31
N GLU A 236 -12.08 26.30 -3.73
CA GLU A 236 -10.66 26.03 -3.76
C GLU A 236 -10.23 25.59 -5.16
N ALA A 237 -9.39 26.40 -5.81
CA ALA A 237 -8.99 26.21 -7.21
C ALA A 237 -8.33 24.84 -7.50
N ILE A 238 -7.72 24.24 -6.47
CA ILE A 238 -7.11 22.92 -6.55
C ILE A 238 -8.12 21.77 -6.54
N VAL A 239 -9.38 22.00 -6.13
CA VAL A 239 -10.42 20.96 -6.10
C VAL A 239 -11.04 20.82 -7.49
N LYS A 240 -10.83 19.70 -8.15
CA LYS A 240 -11.35 19.41 -9.49
C LYS A 240 -12.46 18.37 -9.50
N SER A 241 -12.60 17.63 -8.41
CA SER A 241 -13.57 16.56 -8.29
C SER A 241 -14.09 16.48 -6.86
N ILE A 242 -15.40 16.40 -6.67
CA ILE A 242 -16.04 16.04 -5.39
C ILE A 242 -17.04 14.94 -5.67
N VAL A 243 -16.86 13.79 -4.99
CA VAL A 243 -17.64 12.59 -5.17
C VAL A 243 -18.29 12.17 -3.85
N LEU A 244 -19.53 11.73 -3.91
CA LEU A 244 -20.17 10.96 -2.85
C LEU A 244 -20.12 9.49 -3.23
N ASN A 245 -19.44 8.69 -2.43
CA ASN A 245 -19.45 7.24 -2.56
C ASN A 245 -20.44 6.65 -1.56
N VAL A 246 -21.37 5.86 -2.06
CA VAL A 246 -22.39 5.20 -1.22
C VAL A 246 -21.96 3.78 -0.92
N THR A 247 -21.84 3.48 0.38
CA THR A 247 -21.43 2.17 0.89
C THR A 247 -22.52 1.54 1.75
N ASN A 248 -22.67 0.24 1.68
CA ASN A 248 -23.56 -0.51 2.58
C ASN A 248 -22.80 -0.86 3.87
N ASP A 249 -23.50 -0.88 5.01
CA ASP A 249 -22.89 -1.18 6.32
C ASP A 249 -22.28 -2.59 6.42
N ASN A 250 -22.65 -3.50 5.54
CA ASN A 250 -22.15 -4.88 5.47
C ASN A 250 -20.91 -5.05 4.60
N ASP A 251 -20.46 -3.99 3.93
CA ASP A 251 -19.25 -4.06 3.10
C ASP A 251 -17.99 -4.02 3.98
N HIS A 252 -17.11 -5.00 3.82
CA HIS A 252 -15.78 -5.01 4.43
C HIS A 252 -14.84 -3.96 3.81
N LEU A 253 -15.28 -3.31 2.73
CA LEU A 253 -14.56 -2.26 2.02
C LEU A 253 -14.98 -0.88 2.54
N VAL A 254 -14.03 0.05 2.59
CA VAL A 254 -14.31 1.45 2.98
C VAL A 254 -15.25 2.11 1.98
N MET A 255 -15.07 1.85 0.68
CA MET A 255 -15.89 2.41 -0.41
C MET A 255 -16.86 1.37 -0.96
N GLY A 256 -18.11 1.79 -1.17
CA GLY A 256 -19.15 0.99 -1.83
C GLY A 256 -19.03 1.01 -3.35
N SER A 257 -20.02 0.41 -4.01
CA SER A 257 -20.05 0.28 -5.48
C SER A 257 -20.45 1.56 -6.20
N GLU A 258 -21.30 2.40 -5.60
CA GLU A 258 -21.89 3.56 -6.25
C GLU A 258 -21.08 4.84 -5.98
N ASN A 259 -20.82 5.60 -7.05
CA ASN A 259 -20.23 6.93 -7.00
C ASN A 259 -21.19 7.96 -7.61
N ILE A 260 -21.42 9.06 -6.92
CA ILE A 260 -22.22 10.20 -7.37
C ILE A 260 -21.30 11.40 -7.45
N THR A 261 -21.07 11.95 -8.63
CA THR A 261 -20.27 13.16 -8.82
C THR A 261 -21.08 14.37 -8.38
N LEU A 262 -20.60 15.06 -7.33
CA LEU A 262 -21.23 16.27 -6.78
C LEU A 262 -20.68 17.55 -7.40
N TYR A 263 -19.43 17.52 -7.86
CA TYR A 263 -18.77 18.67 -8.53
C TYR A 263 -17.61 18.20 -9.41
N GLY A 264 -17.46 18.85 -10.56
CA GLY A 264 -16.34 18.65 -11.49
C GLY A 264 -16.40 17.31 -12.22
N SER A 265 -15.24 16.70 -12.48
CA SER A 265 -15.13 15.40 -13.11
C SER A 265 -15.21 14.28 -12.07
N ASP A 266 -15.47 13.04 -12.50
CA ASP A 266 -15.46 11.85 -11.67
C ASP A 266 -14.03 11.28 -11.46
N TYR A 267 -13.02 11.91 -12.08
CA TYR A 267 -11.61 11.52 -12.00
C TYR A 267 -10.68 12.74 -11.85
N ILE A 268 -9.45 12.49 -11.48
CA ILE A 268 -8.30 13.40 -11.63
C ILE A 268 -7.22 12.71 -12.46
N VAL A 269 -6.32 13.51 -13.07
CA VAL A 269 -5.24 12.98 -13.90
C VAL A 269 -3.94 12.96 -13.12
N GLU A 270 -3.29 11.80 -13.07
CA GLU A 270 -1.93 11.62 -12.55
C GLU A 270 -0.97 11.28 -13.69
N LYS A 271 0.33 11.49 -13.50
CA LYS A 271 1.37 11.17 -14.49
C LYS A 271 2.55 10.45 -13.86
N ILE A 272 2.93 9.31 -14.41
CA ILE A 272 4.17 8.60 -14.07
C ILE A 272 5.05 8.50 -15.32
N GLY A 273 6.24 9.13 -15.28
CA GLY A 273 7.04 9.29 -16.50
C GLY A 273 6.27 10.08 -17.55
N ASP A 274 6.10 9.50 -18.74
CA ASP A 274 5.34 10.11 -19.84
C ASP A 274 3.90 9.59 -19.98
N THR A 275 3.48 8.68 -19.10
CA THR A 275 2.16 8.05 -19.14
C THR A 275 1.21 8.75 -18.17
N LYS A 276 0.03 9.15 -18.68
CA LYS A 276 -1.06 9.76 -17.90
C LYS A 276 -2.08 8.70 -17.51
N TYR A 277 -2.70 8.91 -16.35
CA TYR A 277 -3.73 8.02 -15.81
C TYR A 277 -4.91 8.83 -15.27
N GLU A 278 -6.10 8.58 -15.77
CA GLU A 278 -7.34 9.02 -15.15
C GLU A 278 -7.65 8.12 -13.96
N LEU A 279 -7.83 8.71 -12.80
CA LEU A 279 -8.02 8.01 -11.55
C LEU A 279 -9.36 8.40 -10.94
N SER A 280 -10.32 7.48 -10.97
CA SER A 280 -11.60 7.64 -10.25
C SER A 280 -11.41 7.47 -8.74
N ALA A 281 -12.43 7.80 -7.96
CA ALA A 281 -12.38 7.69 -6.50
C ALA A 281 -12.01 6.26 -6.01
N LYS A 282 -12.48 5.23 -6.74
CA LYS A 282 -12.27 3.81 -6.43
C LYS A 282 -10.99 3.23 -7.01
N SER A 283 -10.46 3.80 -8.10
CA SER A 283 -9.28 3.26 -8.79
C SER A 283 -8.13 3.01 -7.82
N PHE A 284 -7.57 1.80 -7.87
CA PHE A 284 -6.30 1.55 -7.20
C PHE A 284 -5.18 2.24 -8.00
N PHE A 285 -4.33 2.94 -7.30
CA PHE A 285 -3.11 3.52 -7.84
C PHE A 285 -2.06 3.55 -6.74
N GLN A 286 -0.80 3.39 -7.07
CA GLN A 286 0.30 3.42 -6.11
C GLN A 286 0.31 4.74 -5.33
N LEU A 287 0.46 4.64 -4.01
CA LEU A 287 0.26 5.78 -3.10
C LEU A 287 1.41 6.79 -3.08
N ASN A 288 2.59 6.41 -3.57
CA ASN A 288 3.78 7.24 -3.65
C ASN A 288 4.24 7.37 -5.11
N PRO A 289 3.75 8.36 -5.88
CA PRO A 289 4.08 8.50 -7.30
C PRO A 289 5.57 8.60 -7.59
N GLY A 290 6.33 9.29 -6.74
CA GLY A 290 7.78 9.42 -6.92
C GLY A 290 8.54 8.10 -6.77
N ALA A 291 8.19 7.30 -5.76
CA ALA A 291 8.78 5.96 -5.59
C ALA A 291 8.23 4.98 -6.63
N THR A 292 6.98 5.14 -7.08
CA THR A 292 6.38 4.34 -8.15
C THR A 292 7.16 4.48 -9.45
N LYS A 293 7.58 5.70 -9.79
CA LYS A 293 8.45 5.89 -10.96
C LYS A 293 9.74 5.07 -10.84
N LYS A 294 10.41 5.10 -9.70
CA LYS A 294 11.61 4.28 -9.46
C LYS A 294 11.33 2.78 -9.57
N LEU A 295 10.17 2.33 -9.05
CA LEU A 295 9.74 0.95 -9.14
C LEU A 295 9.53 0.54 -10.61
N TYR A 296 8.80 1.35 -11.39
CA TYR A 296 8.55 1.07 -12.81
C TYR A 296 9.81 1.16 -13.66
N ASP A 297 10.72 2.10 -13.36
CA ASP A 297 12.04 2.14 -14.00
C ASP A 297 12.82 0.84 -13.75
N LYS A 298 12.72 0.25 -12.53
CA LYS A 298 13.32 -1.06 -12.24
C LYS A 298 12.61 -2.21 -12.94
N VAL A 299 11.30 -2.15 -13.11
CA VAL A 299 10.57 -3.13 -13.93
C VAL A 299 11.05 -3.07 -15.37
N VAL A 300 11.18 -1.88 -15.96
CA VAL A 300 11.71 -1.69 -17.33
C VAL A 300 13.14 -2.23 -17.45
N GLU A 301 14.01 -1.87 -16.50
CA GLU A 301 15.41 -2.35 -16.48
C GLU A 301 15.48 -3.88 -16.40
N PHE A 302 14.66 -4.51 -15.56
CA PHE A 302 14.69 -5.95 -15.35
C PHE A 302 13.99 -6.72 -16.47
N ALA A 303 12.95 -6.13 -17.06
CA ALA A 303 12.28 -6.68 -18.23
C ALA A 303 13.21 -6.69 -19.46
N ASP A 304 14.07 -5.66 -19.62
CA ASP A 304 15.04 -5.55 -20.72
C ASP A 304 14.36 -5.80 -22.07
N LEU A 305 13.31 -5.00 -22.32
CA LEU A 305 12.38 -5.19 -23.43
C LEU A 305 13.00 -4.79 -24.78
N ARG A 306 12.55 -5.49 -25.82
CA ARG A 306 12.81 -5.17 -27.23
C ARG A 306 11.48 -4.91 -27.94
N GLU A 307 11.49 -4.12 -29.00
CA GLU A 307 10.32 -3.79 -29.81
C GLU A 307 9.56 -5.00 -30.36
N THR A 308 10.20 -6.17 -30.42
CA THR A 308 9.58 -7.43 -30.88
C THR A 308 8.94 -8.24 -29.76
N ASN A 309 9.12 -7.85 -28.49
CA ASN A 309 8.64 -8.65 -27.37
C ASN A 309 7.13 -8.53 -27.14
N ILE A 310 6.48 -9.64 -26.84
CA ILE A 310 5.12 -9.72 -26.34
C ILE A 310 5.18 -9.87 -24.81
N VAL A 311 4.50 -8.96 -24.12
CA VAL A 311 4.52 -8.83 -22.66
C VAL A 311 3.19 -9.27 -22.07
N LEU A 312 3.23 -10.11 -21.04
CA LEU A 312 2.11 -10.39 -20.14
C LEU A 312 2.20 -9.41 -18.95
N ASP A 313 1.11 -8.69 -18.64
CA ASP A 313 0.92 -7.88 -17.44
C ASP A 313 -0.21 -8.50 -16.60
N ALA A 314 0.13 -9.37 -15.66
CA ALA A 314 -0.85 -10.05 -14.81
C ALA A 314 -1.06 -9.31 -13.50
N PHE A 315 -2.34 -9.19 -13.08
CA PHE A 315 -2.82 -8.31 -12.00
C PHE A 315 -2.60 -6.83 -12.37
N CYS A 316 -2.95 -6.48 -13.61
CA CYS A 316 -2.59 -5.19 -14.20
C CYS A 316 -3.33 -3.99 -13.58
N GLY A 317 -4.44 -4.20 -12.83
CA GLY A 317 -5.26 -3.12 -12.31
C GLY A 317 -5.71 -2.17 -13.41
N VAL A 318 -5.48 -0.87 -13.25
CA VAL A 318 -5.77 0.16 -14.27
C VAL A 318 -4.70 0.23 -15.39
N GLY A 319 -3.89 -0.82 -15.55
CA GLY A 319 -2.91 -0.97 -16.62
C GLY A 319 -1.64 -0.14 -16.42
N THR A 320 -1.28 0.18 -15.18
CA THR A 320 -0.20 1.14 -14.91
C THR A 320 1.16 0.66 -15.38
N ILE A 321 1.55 -0.57 -15.08
CA ILE A 321 2.85 -1.12 -15.47
C ILE A 321 2.87 -1.40 -16.98
N GLY A 322 1.83 -2.09 -17.49
CA GLY A 322 1.76 -2.45 -18.90
C GLY A 322 1.85 -1.23 -19.83
N GLN A 323 1.10 -0.17 -19.54
CA GLN A 323 1.17 1.08 -20.32
C GLN A 323 2.51 1.78 -20.18
N TYR A 324 3.13 1.73 -18.99
CA TYR A 324 4.46 2.33 -18.78
C TYR A 324 5.54 1.65 -19.66
N VAL A 325 5.46 0.33 -19.83
CA VAL A 325 6.43 -0.45 -20.63
C VAL A 325 6.08 -0.53 -22.11
N SER A 326 4.83 -0.23 -22.51
CA SER A 326 4.30 -0.49 -23.86
C SER A 326 5.11 0.14 -25.00
N ARG A 327 5.70 1.33 -24.75
CA ARG A 327 6.54 2.02 -25.75
C ARG A 327 7.87 1.31 -26.04
N LYS A 328 8.19 0.21 -25.34
CA LYS A 328 9.44 -0.54 -25.44
C LYS A 328 9.23 -1.98 -25.92
N CYS A 329 8.01 -2.35 -26.29
CA CYS A 329 7.67 -3.71 -26.71
C CYS A 329 6.68 -3.71 -27.88
N HIS A 330 6.48 -4.89 -28.48
CA HIS A 330 5.53 -5.06 -29.58
C HIS A 330 4.10 -4.93 -29.08
N GLU A 331 3.76 -5.69 -28.05
CA GLU A 331 2.40 -5.77 -27.56
C GLU A 331 2.35 -6.13 -26.07
N VAL A 332 1.35 -5.59 -25.36
CA VAL A 332 1.08 -5.88 -23.95
C VAL A 332 -0.30 -6.51 -23.81
N TYR A 333 -0.38 -7.65 -23.16
CA TYR A 333 -1.61 -8.32 -22.75
C TYR A 333 -1.78 -8.21 -21.24
N GLY A 334 -2.74 -7.41 -20.80
CA GLY A 334 -3.03 -7.21 -19.38
C GLY A 334 -4.29 -7.96 -18.94
N VAL A 335 -4.27 -8.50 -17.72
CA VAL A 335 -5.41 -9.16 -17.11
C VAL A 335 -5.55 -8.80 -15.64
N ASP A 336 -6.78 -8.43 -15.26
CA ASP A 336 -7.18 -8.24 -13.86
C ASP A 336 -8.60 -8.75 -13.64
N ILE A 337 -8.93 -9.18 -12.43
CA ILE A 337 -10.26 -9.70 -12.09
C ILE A 337 -11.29 -8.58 -11.91
N VAL A 338 -10.84 -7.34 -11.66
CA VAL A 338 -11.70 -6.19 -11.39
C VAL A 338 -12.13 -5.51 -12.68
N GLU A 339 -13.39 -5.68 -13.07
CA GLU A 339 -13.93 -5.13 -14.33
C GLU A 339 -13.81 -3.61 -14.43
N ASP A 340 -14.08 -2.88 -13.33
CA ASP A 340 -13.94 -1.41 -13.29
C ASP A 340 -12.49 -0.97 -13.54
N ALA A 341 -11.51 -1.70 -12.99
CA ALA A 341 -10.11 -1.41 -13.24
C ALA A 341 -9.72 -1.62 -14.72
N ILE A 342 -10.29 -2.62 -15.37
CA ILE A 342 -10.07 -2.87 -16.81
C ILE A 342 -10.74 -1.80 -17.69
N LYS A 343 -11.91 -1.28 -17.29
CA LYS A 343 -12.49 -0.10 -17.97
C LYS A 343 -11.54 1.10 -17.88
N ASP A 344 -11.05 1.39 -16.67
CA ASP A 344 -10.08 2.47 -16.47
C ASP A 344 -8.79 2.23 -17.28
N ALA A 345 -8.28 0.98 -17.32
CA ALA A 345 -7.13 0.61 -18.14
C ALA A 345 -7.34 0.93 -19.64
N ASN A 346 -8.49 0.55 -20.19
CA ASN A 346 -8.81 0.81 -21.60
C ASN A 346 -9.04 2.31 -21.88
N ASN A 347 -9.57 3.08 -20.94
CA ASN A 347 -9.66 4.54 -21.06
C ASN A 347 -8.26 5.17 -21.04
N ASN A 348 -7.37 4.71 -20.16
CA ASN A 348 -6.00 5.17 -20.08
C ASN A 348 -5.19 4.83 -21.36
N VAL A 349 -5.45 3.69 -22.01
CA VAL A 349 -4.87 3.36 -23.34
C VAL A 349 -5.23 4.45 -24.36
N LYS A 350 -6.52 4.84 -24.43
CA LYS A 350 -6.98 5.91 -25.33
C LYS A 350 -6.38 7.27 -24.97
N LEU A 351 -6.34 7.62 -23.68
CA LEU A 351 -5.76 8.86 -23.17
C LEU A 351 -4.29 9.03 -23.60
N ASN A 352 -3.53 7.93 -23.65
CA ASN A 352 -2.12 7.91 -24.00
C ASN A 352 -1.86 7.63 -25.49
N ASN A 353 -2.90 7.51 -26.33
CA ASN A 353 -2.81 7.15 -27.76
C ASN A 353 -2.00 5.86 -27.99
N LEU A 354 -2.16 4.86 -27.11
CA LEU A 354 -1.49 3.57 -27.25
C LEU A 354 -2.34 2.63 -28.12
N THR A 355 -1.67 1.89 -29.01
CA THR A 355 -2.35 0.97 -29.95
C THR A 355 -1.97 -0.49 -29.70
N ASN A 356 -1.01 -0.73 -28.82
CA ASN A 356 -0.41 -2.02 -28.57
C ASN A 356 -0.65 -2.58 -27.16
N CYS A 357 -1.73 -2.12 -26.49
CA CYS A 357 -2.12 -2.62 -25.17
C CYS A 357 -3.53 -3.23 -25.23
N ILE A 358 -3.67 -4.46 -24.78
CA ILE A 358 -4.91 -5.23 -24.76
C ILE A 358 -5.20 -5.62 -23.32
N TYR A 359 -6.27 -5.08 -22.70
CA TYR A 359 -6.66 -5.37 -21.33
C TYR A 359 -7.98 -6.12 -21.27
N VAL A 360 -8.02 -7.21 -20.48
CA VAL A 360 -9.17 -8.12 -20.37
C VAL A 360 -9.51 -8.38 -18.91
N ALA A 361 -10.79 -8.25 -18.56
CA ALA A 361 -11.29 -8.62 -17.24
C ALA A 361 -11.39 -10.15 -17.11
N GLY A 362 -10.85 -10.69 -16.00
CA GLY A 362 -10.98 -12.11 -15.69
C GLY A 362 -9.89 -12.63 -14.75
N ASP A 363 -10.08 -13.87 -14.32
CA ASP A 363 -9.11 -14.56 -13.50
C ASP A 363 -7.85 -14.91 -14.34
N ALA A 364 -6.71 -14.37 -13.94
CA ALA A 364 -5.43 -14.62 -14.60
C ALA A 364 -5.12 -16.12 -14.73
N ASN A 365 -5.55 -16.95 -13.76
CA ASN A 365 -5.40 -18.40 -13.81
C ASN A 365 -6.16 -19.06 -14.97
N LYS A 366 -7.21 -18.41 -15.48
CA LYS A 366 -8.02 -18.89 -16.61
C LYS A 366 -7.63 -18.23 -17.93
N ILE A 367 -7.39 -16.92 -17.88
CA ILE A 367 -7.13 -16.11 -19.09
C ILE A 367 -5.74 -16.41 -19.66
N VAL A 368 -4.71 -16.46 -18.85
CA VAL A 368 -3.32 -16.67 -19.32
C VAL A 368 -3.16 -18.02 -20.06
N PRO A 369 -3.66 -19.17 -19.52
CA PRO A 369 -3.63 -20.42 -20.27
C PRO A 369 -4.45 -20.39 -21.59
N ARG A 370 -5.54 -19.61 -21.63
CA ARG A 370 -6.35 -19.45 -22.87
C ARG A 370 -5.57 -18.70 -23.94
N TRP A 371 -4.86 -17.63 -23.57
CA TRP A 371 -4.00 -16.89 -24.49
C TRP A 371 -2.91 -17.80 -25.07
N LYS A 372 -2.27 -18.59 -24.22
CA LYS A 372 -1.29 -19.57 -24.70
C LYS A 372 -1.87 -20.59 -25.68
N LYS A 373 -3.08 -21.12 -25.39
CA LYS A 373 -3.77 -22.05 -26.32
C LYS A 373 -4.13 -21.40 -27.67
N LYS A 374 -4.31 -20.07 -27.69
CA LYS A 374 -4.52 -19.29 -28.91
C LYS A 374 -3.23 -18.97 -29.67
N GLY A 375 -2.07 -19.49 -29.24
CA GLY A 375 -0.78 -19.28 -29.88
C GLY A 375 -0.05 -18.01 -29.46
N ILE A 376 -0.54 -17.27 -28.45
CA ILE A 376 0.17 -16.10 -27.94
C ILE A 376 1.34 -16.57 -27.09
N ASN A 377 2.57 -16.23 -27.52
CA ASN A 377 3.80 -16.59 -26.83
C ASN A 377 4.38 -15.34 -26.17
N PHE A 378 4.41 -15.33 -24.85
CA PHE A 378 4.94 -14.22 -24.07
C PHE A 378 6.47 -14.34 -23.94
N ASP A 379 7.19 -13.28 -24.32
CA ASP A 379 8.64 -13.21 -24.10
C ASP A 379 8.97 -12.83 -22.66
N VAL A 380 8.18 -11.91 -22.08
CA VAL A 380 8.34 -11.42 -20.72
C VAL A 380 6.99 -11.44 -20.00
N ALA A 381 6.98 -11.95 -18.78
CA ALA A 381 5.83 -11.83 -17.89
C ALA A 381 6.14 -10.86 -16.76
N ILE A 382 5.33 -9.83 -16.60
CA ILE A 382 5.34 -8.90 -15.47
C ILE A 382 4.17 -9.25 -14.58
N VAL A 383 4.40 -9.38 -13.29
CA VAL A 383 3.35 -9.72 -12.33
C VAL A 383 3.44 -8.83 -11.09
N ASP A 384 2.31 -8.26 -10.67
CA ASP A 384 2.17 -7.43 -9.45
C ASP A 384 0.96 -7.93 -8.63
N PRO A 385 1.06 -9.13 -8.01
CA PRO A 385 -0.05 -9.74 -7.32
C PRO A 385 -0.38 -9.04 -6.00
N PRO A 386 -1.60 -9.23 -5.46
CA PRO A 386 -1.98 -8.75 -4.13
C PRO A 386 -1.12 -9.39 -3.03
N ARG A 387 -1.30 -8.93 -1.78
CA ARG A 387 -0.54 -9.42 -0.61
C ARG A 387 -0.56 -10.95 -0.40
N THR A 388 -1.51 -11.63 -0.99
CA THR A 388 -1.62 -13.10 -0.95
C THR A 388 -0.63 -13.82 -1.84
N GLY A 389 0.02 -13.09 -2.78
CA GLY A 389 0.96 -13.62 -3.76
C GLY A 389 0.28 -14.20 -5.00
N LEU A 390 1.05 -14.92 -5.81
CA LEU A 390 0.61 -15.50 -7.10
C LEU A 390 -0.39 -16.65 -6.94
N GLY A 391 -0.34 -17.37 -5.82
CA GLY A 391 -1.18 -18.55 -5.65
C GLY A 391 -0.97 -19.59 -6.77
N HIS A 392 -2.06 -20.02 -7.41
CA HIS A 392 -2.00 -20.98 -8.51
C HIS A 392 -1.29 -20.44 -9.77
N LEU A 393 -1.29 -19.12 -9.98
CA LEU A 393 -0.64 -18.52 -11.15
C LEU A 393 0.87 -18.79 -11.17
N ALA A 394 1.51 -19.00 -10.01
CA ALA A 394 2.92 -19.37 -9.95
C ALA A 394 3.24 -20.66 -10.74
N LYS A 395 2.32 -21.63 -10.75
CA LYS A 395 2.46 -22.86 -11.56
C LYS A 395 2.17 -22.59 -13.04
N ASN A 396 1.10 -21.84 -13.34
CA ASN A 396 0.75 -21.50 -14.72
C ASN A 396 1.87 -20.70 -15.43
N LEU A 397 2.61 -19.87 -14.70
CA LEU A 397 3.77 -19.15 -15.25
C LEU A 397 4.91 -20.06 -15.68
N LEU A 398 5.06 -21.26 -15.06
CA LEU A 398 6.01 -22.26 -15.55
C LEU A 398 5.61 -22.79 -16.95
N ASP A 399 4.30 -22.89 -17.19
CA ASP A 399 3.74 -23.34 -18.47
C ASP A 399 3.70 -22.23 -19.52
N VAL A 400 3.56 -20.96 -19.12
CA VAL A 400 3.69 -19.78 -20.01
C VAL A 400 5.02 -19.80 -20.71
N ASP A 401 6.08 -20.22 -20.00
CA ASP A 401 7.40 -20.44 -20.56
C ASP A 401 8.08 -19.17 -21.09
N ALA A 402 7.76 -18.01 -20.52
CA ALA A 402 8.40 -16.75 -20.86
C ALA A 402 9.91 -16.82 -20.62
N LYS A 403 10.69 -16.11 -21.43
CA LYS A 403 12.16 -16.05 -21.27
C LYS A 403 12.56 -15.39 -19.96
N LYS A 404 11.70 -14.48 -19.47
CA LYS A 404 11.93 -13.67 -18.28
C LYS A 404 10.63 -13.42 -17.52
N ILE A 405 10.71 -13.41 -16.18
CA ILE A 405 9.63 -12.95 -15.31
C ILE A 405 10.15 -11.78 -14.47
N VAL A 406 9.41 -10.68 -14.44
CA VAL A 406 9.61 -9.57 -13.50
C VAL A 406 8.50 -9.59 -12.49
N TYR A 407 8.84 -9.85 -11.23
CA TYR A 407 7.87 -9.99 -10.16
C TYR A 407 7.96 -8.78 -9.22
N VAL A 408 6.91 -7.96 -9.18
CA VAL A 408 6.71 -6.87 -8.20
C VAL A 408 5.94 -7.43 -7.02
N SER A 409 6.39 -7.17 -5.80
CA SER A 409 5.77 -7.74 -4.59
C SER A 409 5.75 -6.76 -3.43
N CYS A 410 4.60 -6.61 -2.80
CA CYS A 410 4.40 -5.86 -1.56
C CYS A 410 4.47 -6.72 -0.29
N ASN A 411 4.77 -8.03 -0.40
CA ASN A 411 4.81 -8.93 0.75
C ASN A 411 5.99 -9.91 0.67
N PRO A 412 7.06 -9.70 1.46
CA PRO A 412 8.24 -10.56 1.47
C PRO A 412 7.97 -12.04 1.70
N SER A 413 6.97 -12.36 2.55
CA SER A 413 6.67 -13.75 2.92
C SER A 413 6.02 -14.54 1.78
N THR A 414 5.08 -13.91 1.05
CA THR A 414 4.44 -14.54 -0.12
C THR A 414 5.41 -14.59 -1.29
N LEU A 415 6.20 -13.54 -1.50
CA LEU A 415 7.26 -13.51 -2.50
C LEU A 415 8.20 -14.72 -2.33
N ALA A 416 8.73 -14.92 -1.13
CA ALA A 416 9.65 -16.03 -0.87
C ALA A 416 9.00 -17.41 -1.16
N ARG A 417 7.72 -17.60 -0.83
CA ARG A 417 6.99 -18.85 -1.16
C ARG A 417 6.78 -19.04 -2.66
N ASP A 418 6.43 -17.99 -3.38
CA ASP A 418 6.19 -18.05 -4.81
C ASP A 418 7.49 -18.29 -5.57
N LEU A 419 8.59 -17.67 -5.16
CA LEU A 419 9.92 -17.90 -5.74
C LEU A 419 10.37 -19.36 -5.59
N LYS A 420 10.00 -20.05 -4.51
CA LYS A 420 10.25 -21.48 -4.35
C LYS A 420 9.61 -22.32 -5.48
N VAL A 421 8.46 -21.89 -6.00
CA VAL A 421 7.80 -22.51 -7.14
C VAL A 421 8.48 -22.12 -8.44
N LEU A 422 8.65 -20.83 -8.68
CA LEU A 422 9.18 -20.29 -9.93
C LEU A 422 10.63 -20.73 -10.20
N THR A 423 11.43 -20.91 -9.14
CA THR A 423 12.83 -21.36 -9.27
C THR A 423 12.99 -22.81 -9.71
N ARG A 424 11.92 -23.55 -9.88
CA ARG A 424 11.98 -24.87 -10.56
C ARG A 424 12.42 -24.72 -12.03
N LYS A 425 12.04 -23.62 -12.70
CA LYS A 425 12.34 -23.35 -14.12
C LYS A 425 13.17 -22.10 -14.33
N TYR A 426 13.14 -21.17 -13.40
CA TYR A 426 13.80 -19.86 -13.50
C TYR A 426 14.94 -19.74 -12.49
N LYS A 427 15.91 -18.89 -12.81
CA LYS A 427 16.99 -18.48 -11.90
C LYS A 427 16.75 -17.04 -11.47
N ILE A 428 16.80 -16.77 -10.17
CA ILE A 428 16.80 -15.41 -9.65
C ILE A 428 18.13 -14.75 -10.04
N ARG A 429 18.08 -13.63 -10.72
CA ARG A 429 19.25 -12.85 -11.10
C ARG A 429 19.56 -11.77 -10.07
N ARG A 430 18.54 -11.03 -9.65
CA ARG A 430 18.64 -9.97 -8.65
C ARG A 430 17.27 -9.64 -8.07
N ILE A 431 17.29 -9.05 -6.87
CA ILE A 431 16.12 -8.61 -6.12
C ILE A 431 16.39 -7.18 -5.68
N GLN A 432 15.53 -6.24 -6.07
CA GLN A 432 15.64 -4.84 -5.72
C GLN A 432 14.54 -4.47 -4.73
N PRO A 433 14.86 -4.30 -3.43
CA PRO A 433 13.93 -3.68 -2.48
C PRO A 433 13.77 -2.18 -2.79
N ILE A 434 12.57 -1.66 -2.56
CA ILE A 434 12.23 -0.24 -2.79
C ILE A 434 11.41 0.25 -1.60
N ASP A 435 11.75 1.44 -1.09
CA ASP A 435 10.96 2.11 -0.08
C ASP A 435 9.83 2.90 -0.71
N MET A 436 8.64 2.28 -0.78
CA MET A 436 7.41 2.94 -1.21
C MET A 436 6.73 3.73 -0.09
N PHE A 437 7.03 3.39 1.18
CA PHE A 437 6.31 3.89 2.35
C PHE A 437 7.27 4.25 3.49
N PRO A 438 8.01 5.39 3.39
CA PRO A 438 8.83 5.92 4.47
C PRO A 438 8.08 5.97 5.81
N GLY A 439 8.79 5.70 6.90
CA GLY A 439 8.20 5.64 8.24
C GLY A 439 7.47 4.35 8.58
N THR A 440 7.29 3.42 7.63
CA THR A 440 6.63 2.12 7.83
C THR A 440 7.59 0.96 7.60
N ALA A 441 7.22 -0.24 8.08
CA ALA A 441 7.97 -1.47 7.82
C ALA A 441 7.66 -2.11 6.45
N ALA A 442 6.70 -1.57 5.70
CA ALA A 442 6.36 -2.07 4.38
C ALA A 442 7.57 -1.93 3.42
N VAL A 443 7.84 -2.99 2.69
CA VAL A 443 8.88 -3.03 1.66
C VAL A 443 8.32 -3.63 0.39
N GLU A 444 8.51 -2.92 -0.72
CA GLU A 444 8.25 -3.44 -2.06
C GLU A 444 9.54 -4.04 -2.62
N ALA A 445 9.41 -5.03 -3.46
CA ALA A 445 10.57 -5.64 -4.12
C ALA A 445 10.27 -5.97 -5.58
N VAL A 446 11.22 -5.69 -6.46
CA VAL A 446 11.19 -6.14 -7.85
C VAL A 446 12.21 -7.26 -8.00
N VAL A 447 11.79 -8.39 -8.55
CA VAL A 447 12.62 -9.57 -8.76
C VAL A 447 12.79 -9.85 -10.25
N GLU A 448 14.03 -10.00 -10.69
CA GLU A 448 14.37 -10.47 -12.04
C GLU A 448 14.59 -11.98 -12.01
N LEU A 449 13.77 -12.70 -12.78
CA LEU A 449 13.89 -14.13 -12.99
C LEU A 449 14.15 -14.39 -14.48
N ILE A 450 15.18 -15.17 -14.78
CA ILE A 450 15.52 -15.60 -16.15
C ILE A 450 15.35 -17.12 -16.27
N LYS A 451 14.85 -17.57 -17.40
CA LYS A 451 14.70 -18.98 -17.70
C LYS A 451 16.06 -19.67 -17.64
N LYS A 452 16.12 -20.89 -17.04
CA LYS A 452 17.35 -21.71 -16.96
C LYS A 452 17.75 -22.25 -18.32
#